data_7efe495be5c139c014b3a7468d3e2350
#
_entry.id   7efe495be5c139c014b3a7468d3e2350
#
_cell.length_a   1.000
_cell.length_b   1.000
_cell.length_c   1.000
_cell.angle_alpha   90.00
_cell.angle_beta   90.00
_cell.angle_gamma   90.00
#
_symmetry.space_group_name_H-M   'P 1'
#
loop_
_entity.id
_entity.type
_entity.pdbx_description
1 polymer ?
#
loop_
_entity_poly.entity_id
_entity_poly.type
_entity_poly.pdbx_seq_one_letter_code
_entity_poly.pdbx_strand_id
1 'polypeptide(L)'
;PFGQISPTTAVHVAQSFPHERFLILDGGRCDVGIESTIIQATHPDSYTVLRPGMIDLKVINEPLVKPCLFNVSSPRVSGHMDSHYKPKKKLYYIDDWRQIDQFLQVLTGKVYTISLSKYTPADKTLHHQLPNDEKMVAYQLYNELRHADQSQADVILIELPPIKWHAIREKIIKAGERLFCSF
;
A
#
# COMPACT_ATOMS: atom_id res chain seq x y z
N PRO A 1 -0.74 10.68 -10.96
CA PRO A 1 -2.16 10.80 -11.27
C PRO A 1 -3.02 10.27 -10.12
N PHE A 2 -4.19 10.87 -9.92
CA PHE A 2 -5.10 10.52 -8.84
C PHE A 2 -5.56 9.05 -8.92
N GLY A 3 -5.63 8.36 -7.78
CA GLY A 3 -6.03 6.95 -7.70
C GLY A 3 -4.94 5.93 -8.00
N GLN A 4 -3.83 6.32 -8.58
CA GLN A 4 -2.71 5.44 -8.93
C GLN A 4 -1.69 5.32 -7.79
N ILE A 5 -0.74 4.36 -7.95
CA ILE A 5 0.39 4.19 -7.03
C ILE A 5 1.19 5.48 -6.94
N SER A 6 1.41 5.98 -5.71
CA SER A 6 2.17 7.21 -5.49
C SER A 6 3.63 7.06 -5.96
N PRO A 7 4.22 8.13 -6.56
CA PRO A 7 5.62 8.13 -6.92
C PRO A 7 6.50 8.25 -5.67
N THR A 8 7.62 7.52 -5.64
CA THR A 8 8.62 7.56 -4.56
C THR A 8 10.01 7.93 -5.06
N THR A 9 10.15 8.18 -6.37
CA THR A 9 11.39 8.64 -7.03
C THR A 9 11.04 9.60 -8.16
N ALA A 10 12.00 10.38 -8.63
CA ALA A 10 11.86 11.24 -9.81
C ALA A 10 11.47 10.45 -11.07
N VAL A 11 12.03 9.24 -11.24
CA VAL A 11 11.67 8.33 -12.34
C VAL A 11 10.18 7.94 -12.28
N HIS A 12 9.64 7.66 -11.09
CA HIS A 12 8.22 7.38 -10.93
C HIS A 12 7.33 8.58 -11.31
N VAL A 13 7.78 9.80 -11.03
CA VAL A 13 7.09 11.02 -11.45
C VAL A 13 7.08 11.12 -12.96
N ALA A 14 8.23 10.98 -13.62
CA ALA A 14 8.34 11.02 -15.08
C ALA A 14 7.44 9.97 -15.76
N GLN A 15 7.43 8.74 -15.24
CA GLN A 15 6.58 7.65 -15.74
C GLN A 15 5.08 7.91 -15.54
N SER A 16 4.71 8.64 -14.48
CA SER A 16 3.32 8.95 -14.17
C SER A 16 2.75 10.08 -15.04
N PHE A 17 3.62 10.90 -15.64
CA PHE A 17 3.26 12.05 -16.46
C PHE A 17 4.03 12.06 -17.80
N PRO A 18 3.91 11.02 -18.64
CA PRO A 18 4.76 10.83 -19.81
C PRO A 18 4.56 11.89 -20.90
N HIS A 19 3.44 12.61 -20.88
CA HIS A 19 3.08 13.63 -21.88
C HIS A 19 3.21 15.06 -21.35
N GLU A 20 3.48 15.22 -20.08
CA GLU A 20 3.60 16.53 -19.44
C GLU A 20 5.02 17.09 -19.59
N ARG A 21 5.13 18.40 -19.83
CA ARG A 21 6.39 19.11 -19.96
C ARG A 21 6.61 19.99 -18.74
N PHE A 22 7.18 19.42 -17.67
CA PHE A 22 7.59 20.17 -16.49
C PHE A 22 8.96 19.69 -16.01
N LEU A 23 9.62 20.54 -15.26
CA LEU A 23 10.90 20.23 -14.65
C LEU A 23 10.68 19.31 -13.44
N ILE A 24 11.43 18.21 -13.37
CA ILE A 24 11.48 17.32 -12.22
C ILE A 24 12.80 17.55 -11.51
N LEU A 25 12.75 18.04 -10.27
CA LEU A 25 13.91 18.12 -9.39
C LEU A 25 14.06 16.79 -8.66
N ASP A 26 15.18 16.11 -8.90
CA ASP A 26 15.47 14.83 -8.26
C ASP A 26 16.13 15.06 -6.90
N GLY A 27 15.36 14.93 -5.83
CA GLY A 27 15.82 14.96 -4.44
C GLY A 27 16.18 13.58 -3.88
N GLY A 28 16.25 12.54 -4.72
CA GLY A 28 16.44 11.16 -4.31
C GLY A 28 15.11 10.43 -4.03
N ARG A 29 15.24 9.23 -3.51
CA ARG A 29 14.09 8.40 -3.13
C ARG A 29 13.48 8.86 -1.79
N CYS A 30 12.15 8.79 -1.68
CA CYS A 30 11.44 9.07 -0.42
C CYS A 30 11.87 8.10 0.68
N ASP A 31 12.25 8.62 1.85
CA ASP A 31 12.78 7.82 2.98
C ASP A 31 11.74 6.87 3.58
N VAL A 32 10.47 7.25 3.60
CA VAL A 32 9.38 6.46 4.20
C VAL A 32 8.70 5.55 3.17
N GLY A 33 8.48 6.03 1.95
CA GLY A 33 7.90 5.28 0.83
C GLY A 33 6.37 5.26 0.76
N ILE A 34 5.64 5.53 1.85
CA ILE A 34 4.19 5.73 1.88
C ILE A 34 3.84 7.13 2.41
N GLU A 35 2.57 7.51 2.30
CA GLU A 35 2.11 8.84 2.68
C GLU A 35 2.20 9.11 4.18
N SER A 36 2.31 10.39 4.54
CA SER A 36 2.32 10.87 5.91
C SER A 36 1.00 10.60 6.64
N THR A 37 1.06 10.52 7.97
CA THR A 37 -0.11 10.59 8.83
C THR A 37 -0.76 11.96 8.69
N ILE A 38 -2.08 12.01 8.55
CA ILE A 38 -2.87 13.27 8.59
C ILE A 38 -3.80 13.20 9.78
N ILE A 39 -3.73 14.21 10.63
CA ILE A 39 -4.61 14.39 11.76
C ILE A 39 -5.40 15.70 11.61
N GLN A 40 -6.63 15.71 12.11
CA GLN A 40 -7.45 16.90 12.28
C GLN A 40 -7.53 17.19 13.78
N ALA A 41 -6.97 18.32 14.20
CA ALA A 41 -7.03 18.81 15.59
C ALA A 41 -8.03 19.95 15.65
N THR A 42 -9.27 19.67 16.02
CA THR A 42 -10.36 20.66 16.15
C THR A 42 -10.65 21.04 17.60
N HIS A 43 -10.12 20.26 18.54
CA HIS A 43 -10.26 20.50 19.98
C HIS A 43 -8.89 20.43 20.66
N PRO A 44 -8.70 21.15 21.80
CA PRO A 44 -7.44 21.10 22.54
C PRO A 44 -7.05 19.69 23.00
N ASP A 45 -8.04 18.84 23.30
CA ASP A 45 -7.85 17.55 23.97
C ASP A 45 -8.18 16.35 23.07
N SER A 46 -8.43 16.57 21.76
CA SER A 46 -8.77 15.47 20.85
C SER A 46 -8.39 15.75 19.40
N TYR A 47 -8.07 14.68 18.68
CA TYR A 47 -7.83 14.73 17.24
C TYR A 47 -8.48 13.53 16.54
N THR A 48 -8.76 13.70 15.26
CA THR A 48 -9.21 12.62 14.38
C THR A 48 -8.10 12.27 13.41
N VAL A 49 -7.79 10.98 13.27
CA VAL A 49 -6.86 10.51 12.24
C VAL A 49 -7.60 10.42 10.92
N LEU A 50 -7.22 11.26 9.97
CA LEU A 50 -7.80 11.28 8.63
C LEU A 50 -7.09 10.33 7.66
N ARG A 51 -5.80 10.09 7.87
CA ARG A 51 -5.00 9.13 7.10
C ARG A 51 -3.88 8.55 7.97
N PRO A 52 -3.82 7.23 8.15
CA PRO A 52 -2.70 6.61 8.84
C PRO A 52 -1.43 6.63 7.97
N GLY A 53 -0.31 6.96 8.58
CA GLY A 53 1.05 6.89 8.04
C GLY A 53 1.97 6.19 9.02
N MET A 54 3.29 6.29 8.82
CA MET A 54 4.29 5.58 9.64
C MET A 54 4.53 6.18 11.02
N ILE A 55 3.97 7.34 11.34
CA ILE A 55 4.05 7.88 12.70
C ILE A 55 3.07 7.09 13.57
N ASP A 56 3.60 6.43 14.60
CA ASP A 56 2.78 5.72 15.60
C ASP A 56 1.89 6.74 16.34
N LEU A 57 0.60 6.48 16.35
CA LEU A 57 -0.38 7.32 17.03
C LEU A 57 -0.12 7.39 18.53
N LYS A 58 0.57 6.41 19.13
CA LYS A 58 0.99 6.46 20.53
C LYS A 58 1.98 7.59 20.80
N VAL A 59 2.83 7.93 19.83
CA VAL A 59 3.78 9.06 19.94
C VAL A 59 3.04 10.40 19.96
N ILE A 60 1.89 10.48 19.29
CA ILE A 60 1.04 11.68 19.26
C ILE A 60 0.20 11.80 20.54
N ASN A 61 0.00 10.68 21.25
CA ASN A 61 -0.88 10.59 22.43
C ASN A 61 -0.24 11.01 23.77
N GLU A 62 0.94 11.54 23.79
CA GLU A 62 1.55 12.03 25.04
C GLU A 62 1.06 13.44 25.39
N PRO A 63 0.52 13.66 26.56
CA PRO A 63 -0.34 12.88 27.47
C PRO A 63 -1.81 13.31 27.47
N LEU A 64 -2.34 13.99 26.45
CA LEU A 64 -3.57 14.78 26.54
C LEU A 64 -4.64 14.48 25.46
N VAL A 65 -4.40 13.60 24.49
CA VAL A 65 -5.27 13.57 23.32
C VAL A 65 -5.88 12.18 23.06
N LYS A 66 -7.20 12.05 23.23
CA LYS A 66 -7.93 10.84 22.86
C LYS A 66 -8.17 10.82 21.34
N PRO A 67 -7.86 9.72 20.63
CA PRO A 67 -8.25 9.58 19.24
C PRO A 67 -9.77 9.58 19.16
N CYS A 68 -10.34 10.50 18.41
CA CYS A 68 -11.75 10.48 18.09
C CYS A 68 -11.98 9.62 16.84
N LEU A 69 -12.94 8.72 16.90
CA LEU A 69 -13.33 7.89 15.78
C LEU A 69 -13.88 8.75 14.64
N PHE A 70 -13.66 8.31 13.39
CA PHE A 70 -14.14 8.95 12.17
C PHE A 70 -15.57 9.52 12.33
N ASN A 71 -15.70 10.81 12.14
CA ASN A 71 -17.01 11.45 12.08
C ASN A 71 -17.38 11.67 10.60
N VAL A 72 -18.64 11.47 10.25
CA VAL A 72 -19.18 11.60 8.89
C VAL A 72 -18.93 13.00 8.27
N SER A 73 -18.57 13.98 9.09
CA SER A 73 -18.24 15.36 8.69
C SER A 73 -16.75 15.65 8.50
N SER A 74 -15.88 14.63 8.55
CA SER A 74 -14.43 14.84 8.39
C SER A 74 -14.10 15.37 6.99
N PRO A 75 -13.16 16.33 6.86
CA PRO A 75 -12.75 16.85 5.56
C PRO A 75 -12.12 15.75 4.71
N ARG A 76 -12.40 15.79 3.41
CA ARG A 76 -11.77 14.88 2.46
C ARG A 76 -10.29 15.20 2.32
N VAL A 77 -9.44 14.22 2.55
CA VAL A 77 -7.99 14.30 2.33
C VAL A 77 -7.57 13.36 1.21
N SER A 78 -6.40 13.61 0.64
CA SER A 78 -5.81 12.70 -0.35
C SER A 78 -5.67 11.29 0.24
N GLY A 79 -6.13 10.26 -0.48
CA GLY A 79 -6.18 8.89 0.01
C GLY A 79 -7.43 8.52 0.82
N HIS A 80 -8.42 9.41 0.93
CA HIS A 80 -9.66 9.15 1.67
C HIS A 80 -10.68 8.29 0.90
N MET A 81 -10.48 8.10 -0.40
CA MET A 81 -11.36 7.28 -1.21
C MET A 81 -11.20 5.78 -0.90
N ASP A 82 -12.29 5.04 -1.04
CA ASP A 82 -12.33 3.58 -0.84
C ASP A 82 -11.41 2.84 -1.83
N SER A 83 -11.14 3.45 -2.99
CA SER A 83 -10.24 2.94 -4.02
C SER A 83 -9.14 3.94 -4.34
N HIS A 84 -7.90 3.63 -3.96
CA HIS A 84 -6.73 4.46 -4.16
C HIS A 84 -5.46 3.59 -4.28
N TYR A 85 -4.35 4.16 -4.76
CA TYR A 85 -3.05 3.48 -4.89
C TYR A 85 -3.05 2.30 -5.86
N LYS A 86 -4.01 2.23 -6.79
CA LYS A 86 -4.20 1.08 -7.68
C LYS A 86 -3.10 0.97 -8.73
N PRO A 87 -2.50 -0.23 -8.90
CA PRO A 87 -1.79 -0.59 -10.12
C PRO A 87 -2.77 -0.66 -11.30
N LYS A 88 -2.25 -0.70 -12.53
CA LYS A 88 -3.05 -0.93 -13.74
C LYS A 88 -3.56 -2.36 -13.81
N LYS A 89 -2.74 -3.31 -13.35
CA LYS A 89 -3.10 -4.72 -13.21
C LYS A 89 -4.02 -4.94 -12.01
N LYS A 90 -4.82 -5.99 -12.05
CA LYS A 90 -5.61 -6.40 -10.90
C LYS A 90 -4.68 -6.79 -9.75
N LEU A 91 -4.94 -6.23 -8.59
CA LEU A 91 -4.27 -6.55 -7.34
C LEU A 91 -5.25 -7.28 -6.43
N TYR A 92 -4.84 -8.45 -5.99
CA TYR A 92 -5.53 -9.19 -4.95
C TYR A 92 -4.66 -9.26 -3.70
N TYR A 93 -5.30 -9.33 -2.53
CA TYR A 93 -4.62 -9.60 -1.27
C TYR A 93 -5.25 -10.77 -0.52
N ILE A 94 -4.42 -11.47 0.25
CA ILE A 94 -4.83 -12.58 1.12
C ILE A 94 -4.28 -12.38 2.53
N ASP A 95 -5.04 -12.80 3.53
CA ASP A 95 -4.66 -12.69 4.94
C ASP A 95 -3.79 -13.86 5.41
N ASP A 96 -4.01 -15.05 4.85
CA ASP A 96 -3.29 -16.26 5.22
C ASP A 96 -2.43 -16.79 4.05
N TRP A 97 -1.15 -16.47 4.09
CA TRP A 97 -0.20 -16.88 3.05
C TRP A 97 0.02 -18.39 2.94
N ARG A 98 -0.30 -19.16 3.97
CA ARG A 98 -0.21 -20.63 3.94
C ARG A 98 -1.15 -21.26 2.90
N GLN A 99 -2.16 -20.53 2.50
CA GLN A 99 -3.15 -20.96 1.50
C GLN A 99 -2.77 -20.52 0.07
N ILE A 100 -1.56 -20.00 -0.15
CA ILE A 100 -1.13 -19.41 -1.43
C ILE A 100 -1.39 -20.33 -2.62
N ASP A 101 -1.08 -21.62 -2.50
CA ASP A 101 -1.23 -22.57 -3.59
C ASP A 101 -2.68 -22.78 -4.03
N GLN A 102 -3.63 -22.67 -3.10
CA GLN A 102 -5.07 -22.72 -3.39
C GLN A 102 -5.52 -21.47 -4.17
N PHE A 103 -5.02 -20.31 -3.77
CA PHE A 103 -5.31 -19.04 -4.46
C PHE A 103 -4.71 -19.01 -5.87
N LEU A 104 -3.50 -19.54 -6.05
CA LEU A 104 -2.87 -19.63 -7.37
C LEU A 104 -3.62 -20.56 -8.34
N GLN A 105 -4.34 -21.56 -7.86
CA GLN A 105 -5.16 -22.44 -8.70
C GLN A 105 -6.39 -21.74 -9.29
N VAL A 106 -6.94 -20.73 -8.61
CA VAL A 106 -8.12 -19.99 -9.09
C VAL A 106 -7.76 -18.77 -9.93
N LEU A 107 -6.51 -18.34 -9.89
CA LEU A 107 -6.03 -17.22 -10.70
C LEU A 107 -5.61 -17.70 -12.08
N THR A 108 -6.05 -17.00 -13.12
CA THR A 108 -5.68 -17.29 -14.52
C THR A 108 -4.51 -16.40 -14.94
N GLY A 109 -3.61 -16.97 -15.78
CA GLY A 109 -2.46 -16.25 -16.32
C GLY A 109 -1.23 -16.30 -15.41
N LYS A 110 -0.28 -15.40 -15.68
CA LYS A 110 0.95 -15.26 -14.88
C LYS A 110 0.67 -14.40 -13.66
N VAL A 111 1.09 -14.88 -12.50
CA VAL A 111 0.89 -14.17 -11.22
C VAL A 111 2.21 -13.57 -10.75
N TYR A 112 2.17 -12.31 -10.31
CA TYR A 112 3.25 -11.70 -9.53
C TYR A 112 2.88 -11.75 -8.05
N THR A 113 3.63 -12.48 -7.26
CA THR A 113 3.38 -12.62 -5.82
C THR A 113 4.32 -11.74 -5.01
N ILE A 114 3.80 -11.07 -4.00
CA ILE A 114 4.54 -10.25 -3.05
C ILE A 114 4.25 -10.78 -1.65
N SER A 115 5.26 -11.27 -0.93
CA SER A 115 5.06 -11.84 0.40
C SER A 115 6.01 -11.29 1.46
N LEU A 116 5.60 -11.42 2.71
CA LEU A 116 6.44 -11.30 3.91
C LEU A 116 6.94 -12.67 4.33
N SER A 117 6.09 -13.67 4.15
CA SER A 117 6.38 -15.08 4.44
C SER A 117 7.33 -15.67 3.42
N LYS A 118 8.13 -16.64 3.84
CA LYS A 118 8.97 -17.41 2.92
C LYS A 118 8.09 -18.19 1.95
N TYR A 119 8.41 -18.08 0.68
CA TYR A 119 7.70 -18.76 -0.38
C TYR A 119 8.66 -19.12 -1.53
N THR A 120 8.55 -20.30 -2.05
CA THR A 120 9.29 -20.74 -3.24
C THR A 120 8.28 -20.91 -4.37
N PRO A 121 8.25 -20.01 -5.36
CA PRO A 121 7.23 -20.06 -6.41
C PRO A 121 7.43 -21.24 -7.37
N ALA A 122 6.34 -21.72 -7.94
CA ALA A 122 6.38 -22.58 -9.11
C ALA A 122 6.77 -21.81 -10.38
N ASP A 123 7.18 -22.52 -11.46
CA ASP A 123 7.81 -21.97 -12.68
C ASP A 123 7.10 -20.81 -13.39
N LYS A 124 5.82 -20.59 -13.14
CA LYS A 124 5.02 -19.53 -13.80
C LYS A 124 4.77 -18.29 -12.93
N THR A 125 5.29 -18.29 -11.72
CA THR A 125 5.02 -17.24 -10.73
C THR A 125 6.25 -16.36 -10.58
N LEU A 126 6.11 -15.08 -10.88
CA LEU A 126 7.10 -14.08 -10.48
C LEU A 126 6.92 -13.79 -8.99
N HIS A 127 8.00 -13.67 -8.25
CA HIS A 127 7.93 -13.52 -6.80
C HIS A 127 8.92 -12.50 -6.26
N HIS A 128 8.45 -11.71 -5.31
CA HIS A 128 9.29 -10.85 -4.48
C HIS A 128 8.95 -11.04 -3.01
N GLN A 129 9.97 -11.35 -2.21
CA GLN A 129 9.82 -11.42 -0.77
C GLN A 129 10.26 -10.12 -0.12
N LEU A 130 9.31 -9.45 0.52
CA LEU A 130 9.58 -8.27 1.34
C LEU A 130 10.21 -8.68 2.69
N PRO A 131 11.04 -7.84 3.29
CA PRO A 131 11.56 -8.09 4.63
C PRO A 131 10.43 -8.04 5.66
N ASN A 132 10.53 -8.81 6.74
CA ASN A 132 9.56 -8.75 7.85
C ASN A 132 9.89 -7.59 8.80
N ASP A 133 9.94 -6.39 8.25
CA ASP A 133 10.17 -5.13 8.96
C ASP A 133 9.23 -4.05 8.43
N GLU A 134 8.45 -3.44 9.31
CA GLU A 134 7.41 -2.50 8.93
C GLU A 134 7.95 -1.29 8.15
N LYS A 135 9.07 -0.72 8.59
CA LYS A 135 9.67 0.46 7.94
C LYS A 135 10.20 0.11 6.55
N MET A 136 10.84 -1.05 6.43
CA MET A 136 11.36 -1.52 5.16
C MET A 136 10.25 -1.87 4.17
N VAL A 137 9.15 -2.45 4.65
CA VAL A 137 7.97 -2.72 3.81
C VAL A 137 7.33 -1.42 3.35
N ALA A 138 7.13 -0.45 4.24
CA ALA A 138 6.63 0.86 3.86
C ALA A 138 7.50 1.52 2.78
N TYR A 139 8.83 1.47 2.96
CA TYR A 139 9.81 2.00 2.02
C TYR A 139 9.74 1.32 0.64
N GLN A 140 9.49 0.01 0.58
CA GLN A 140 9.55 -0.78 -0.65
C GLN A 140 8.19 -0.93 -1.35
N LEU A 141 7.06 -0.82 -0.64
CA LEU A 141 5.74 -1.21 -1.12
C LEU A 141 5.39 -0.62 -2.50
N TYR A 142 5.43 0.69 -2.65
CA TYR A 142 5.03 1.32 -3.91
C TYR A 142 6.00 1.06 -5.06
N ASN A 143 7.28 0.94 -4.75
CA ASN A 143 8.28 0.55 -5.75
C ASN A 143 8.01 -0.87 -6.25
N GLU A 144 7.71 -1.80 -5.34
CA GLU A 144 7.44 -3.18 -5.69
C GLU A 144 6.11 -3.34 -6.43
N LEU A 145 5.06 -2.63 -6.01
CA LEU A 145 3.80 -2.60 -6.77
C LEU A 145 3.99 -2.07 -8.20
N ARG A 146 4.88 -1.09 -8.39
CA ARG A 146 5.22 -0.58 -9.74
C ARG A 146 6.00 -1.61 -10.55
N HIS A 147 6.95 -2.33 -9.95
CA HIS A 147 7.67 -3.43 -10.61
C HIS A 147 6.70 -4.52 -11.06
N ALA A 148 5.81 -4.95 -10.17
CA ALA A 148 4.79 -5.93 -10.47
C ALA A 148 3.86 -5.45 -11.61
N ASP A 149 3.45 -4.17 -11.58
CA ASP A 149 2.59 -3.58 -12.61
C ASP A 149 3.27 -3.50 -13.99
N GLN A 150 4.60 -3.33 -14.03
CA GLN A 150 5.41 -3.28 -15.25
C GLN A 150 5.90 -4.65 -15.72
N SER A 151 5.77 -5.69 -14.90
CA SER A 151 6.23 -7.05 -15.20
C SER A 151 5.39 -7.71 -16.32
N GLN A 152 5.75 -8.94 -16.68
CA GLN A 152 4.97 -9.77 -17.62
C GLN A 152 3.82 -10.53 -16.94
N ALA A 153 3.53 -10.27 -15.68
CA ALA A 153 2.40 -10.87 -15.00
C ALA A 153 1.08 -10.27 -15.47
N ASP A 154 0.00 -11.03 -15.36
CA ASP A 154 -1.35 -10.60 -15.68
C ASP A 154 -2.06 -10.05 -14.42
N VAL A 155 -1.68 -10.56 -13.25
CA VAL A 155 -2.30 -10.24 -11.97
C VAL A 155 -1.25 -10.17 -10.86
N ILE A 156 -1.52 -9.38 -9.83
CA ILE A 156 -0.68 -9.22 -8.64
C ILE A 156 -1.40 -9.83 -7.44
N LEU A 157 -0.71 -10.65 -6.67
CA LEU A 157 -1.20 -11.21 -5.40
C LEU A 157 -0.24 -10.82 -4.27
N ILE A 158 -0.74 -10.16 -3.25
CA ILE A 158 0.06 -9.68 -2.13
C ILE A 158 -0.41 -10.28 -0.80
N GLU A 159 0.55 -10.68 0.03
CA GLU A 159 0.31 -11.03 1.42
C GLU A 159 -0.06 -9.79 2.22
N LEU A 160 -1.19 -9.83 2.93
CA LEU A 160 -1.60 -8.73 3.78
C LEU A 160 -0.76 -8.74 5.07
N PRO A 161 -0.06 -7.65 5.40
CA PRO A 161 0.81 -7.59 6.57
C PRO A 161 0.07 -7.76 7.91
N PRO A 162 0.78 -7.97 9.03
CA PRO A 162 0.19 -8.06 10.35
C PRO A 162 -0.74 -6.88 10.68
N ILE A 163 -1.80 -7.12 11.45
CA ILE A 163 -2.83 -6.11 11.81
C ILE A 163 -2.19 -4.84 12.41
N LYS A 164 -1.14 -4.97 13.20
CA LYS A 164 -0.43 -3.84 13.82
C LYS A 164 0.20 -2.86 12.81
N TRP A 165 0.41 -3.25 11.56
CA TRP A 165 0.95 -2.40 10.48
C TRP A 165 -0.18 -1.66 9.75
N HIS A 166 -0.95 -0.88 10.50
CA HIS A 166 -2.20 -0.26 10.04
C HIS A 166 -2.04 0.57 8.76
N ALA A 167 -0.97 1.37 8.69
CA ALA A 167 -0.73 2.26 7.55
C ALA A 167 -0.52 1.46 6.25
N ILE A 168 0.29 0.41 6.30
CA ILE A 168 0.60 -0.42 5.13
C ILE A 168 -0.63 -1.22 4.71
N ARG A 169 -1.32 -1.84 5.67
CA ARG A 169 -2.56 -2.60 5.40
C ARG A 169 -3.60 -1.73 4.70
N GLU A 170 -3.81 -0.51 5.19
CA GLU A 170 -4.76 0.42 4.57
C GLU A 170 -4.43 0.68 3.09
N LYS A 171 -3.15 0.89 2.75
CA LYS A 171 -2.74 1.13 1.37
C LYS A 171 -3.00 -0.09 0.47
N ILE A 172 -2.71 -1.29 0.97
CA ILE A 172 -2.95 -2.54 0.22
C ILE A 172 -4.46 -2.78 0.03
N ILE A 173 -5.26 -2.61 1.09
CA ILE A 173 -6.71 -2.80 1.03
C ILE A 173 -7.37 -1.82 0.06
N LYS A 174 -6.92 -0.55 0.03
CA LYS A 174 -7.42 0.45 -0.93
C LYS A 174 -6.94 0.23 -2.36
N ALA A 175 -5.79 -0.43 -2.54
CA ALA A 175 -5.21 -0.70 -3.85
C ALA A 175 -5.80 -1.96 -4.51
N GLY A 176 -6.26 -2.94 -3.73
CA GLY A 176 -6.64 -4.25 -4.22
C GLY A 176 -7.99 -4.76 -3.71
N GLU A 177 -8.29 -5.98 -4.09
CA GLU A 177 -9.50 -6.71 -3.71
C GLU A 177 -9.10 -7.93 -2.87
N ARG A 178 -9.91 -8.24 -1.86
CA ARG A 178 -9.68 -9.47 -1.10
C ARG A 178 -10.01 -10.68 -1.95
N LEU A 179 -9.07 -11.60 -2.05
CA LEU A 179 -9.31 -12.87 -2.73
C LEU A 179 -9.90 -13.88 -1.73
N PHE A 180 -11.00 -14.50 -2.11
CA PHE A 180 -11.65 -15.56 -1.34
C PHE A 180 -11.53 -16.86 -2.13
N CYS A 181 -11.16 -17.96 -1.45
CA CYS A 181 -11.41 -19.30 -1.96
C CYS A 181 -12.81 -19.71 -1.49
N SER A 182 -13.74 -19.88 -2.42
CA SER A 182 -15.01 -20.56 -2.14
C SER A 182 -14.69 -22.05 -2.05
N PHE A 183 -14.79 -22.61 -0.86
CA PHE A 183 -14.74 -24.06 -0.65
C PHE A 183 -16.11 -24.65 -0.90
#